data_afba8d5ff4c0a7245bde592d1b2f7682
#
_entry.id   afba8d5ff4c0a7245bde592d1b2f7682
#
_cell.length_a   1.000
_cell.length_b   1.000
_cell.length_c   1.000
_cell.angle_alpha   90.00
_cell.angle_beta   90.00
_cell.angle_gamma   90.00
#
_symmetry.space_group_name_H-M   'P 1'
#
loop_
_entity.id
_entity.type
_entity.pdbx_description
1 polymer ?
#
loop_
_entity_poly.entity_id
_entity_poly.type
_entity_poly.pdbx_seq_one_letter_code
_entity_poly.pdbx_strand_id
1 'polypeptide(L)'
;HVRTLLNMNKSRKQANAILDRFQPDLVVGTGGYASFPVVKAAAKRGIPTAVHESNAVPGLTTKTLSKVVDVVMVGFEESRSHYDDPGKVVVTGTPVRTDFFRYTRKEARAELGLTDDRPLVLSVWGSLGAEVMNCQMAECIALECRDGAPFHHIHGAGRDYRAVLDALQGSGLADH
;
A
#
# COMPACT_ATOMS: atom_id res chain seq x y z
N HIS A 1 23.62 2.81 20.19
CA HIS A 1 24.36 2.11 19.11
C HIS A 1 24.59 0.61 19.41
N VAL A 2 25.01 0.22 20.62
CA VAL A 2 25.25 -1.20 20.98
C VAL A 2 23.99 -2.06 20.82
N ARG A 3 22.82 -1.58 21.29
CA ARG A 3 21.53 -2.27 21.17
C ARG A 3 21.12 -2.48 19.70
N THR A 4 21.41 -1.52 18.83
CA THR A 4 21.15 -1.62 17.38
C THR A 4 22.00 -2.72 16.74
N LEU A 5 23.29 -2.78 17.07
CA LEU A 5 24.21 -3.81 16.56
C LEU A 5 23.81 -5.22 17.05
N LEU A 6 23.41 -5.36 18.30
CA LEU A 6 22.91 -6.62 18.86
C LEU A 6 21.62 -7.07 18.15
N ASN A 7 20.71 -6.14 17.91
CA ASN A 7 19.47 -6.44 17.16
C ASN A 7 19.75 -6.84 15.72
N MET A 8 20.70 -6.19 15.04
CA MET A 8 21.11 -6.57 13.68
C MET A 8 21.69 -7.99 13.62
N ASN A 9 22.55 -8.36 14.58
CA ASN A 9 23.10 -9.72 14.66
C ASN A 9 22.01 -10.77 14.96
N LYS A 10 21.06 -10.45 15.85
CA LYS A 10 19.91 -11.31 16.15
C LYS A 10 19.03 -11.50 14.91
N SER A 11 18.68 -10.43 14.21
CA SER A 11 17.89 -10.47 12.98
C SER A 11 18.56 -11.28 11.89
N ARG A 12 19.88 -11.17 11.72
CA ARG A 12 20.64 -11.96 10.76
C ARG A 12 20.63 -13.47 11.10
N LYS A 13 20.78 -13.84 12.40
CA LYS A 13 20.69 -15.24 12.84
C LYS A 13 19.29 -15.80 12.58
N GLN A 14 18.24 -15.05 12.90
CA GLN A 14 16.86 -15.44 12.66
C GLN A 14 16.55 -15.59 11.16
N ALA A 15 17.02 -14.66 10.33
CA ALA A 15 16.87 -14.74 8.88
C ALA A 15 17.51 -16.02 8.32
N ASN A 16 18.73 -16.34 8.75
CA ASN A 16 19.40 -17.57 8.33
C ASN A 16 18.63 -18.83 8.78
N ALA A 17 18.16 -18.88 10.02
CA ALA A 17 17.36 -20.00 10.52
C ALA A 17 16.03 -20.19 9.76
N ILE A 18 15.41 -19.09 9.33
CA ILE A 18 14.20 -19.13 8.47
C ILE A 18 14.56 -19.75 7.11
N LEU A 19 15.63 -19.28 6.47
CA LEU A 19 16.06 -19.79 5.17
C LEU A 19 16.48 -21.26 5.25
N ASP A 20 17.14 -21.68 6.32
CA ASP A 20 17.53 -23.07 6.55
C ASP A 20 16.33 -24.01 6.68
N ARG A 21 15.28 -23.54 7.38
CA ARG A 21 14.06 -24.31 7.61
C ARG A 21 13.15 -24.35 6.38
N PHE A 22 12.99 -23.20 5.70
CA PHE A 22 12.04 -23.07 4.60
C PHE A 22 12.63 -23.48 3.25
N GLN A 23 13.94 -23.35 3.06
CA GLN A 23 14.67 -23.66 1.81
C GLN A 23 13.99 -23.08 0.56
N PRO A 24 13.79 -21.76 0.47
CA PRO A 24 13.08 -21.13 -0.63
C PRO A 24 13.89 -21.18 -1.92
N ASP A 25 13.20 -21.35 -3.05
CA ASP A 25 13.77 -21.21 -4.39
C ASP A 25 13.91 -19.76 -4.84
N LEU A 26 13.12 -18.87 -4.24
CA LEU A 26 13.11 -17.42 -4.49
C LEU A 26 12.72 -16.66 -3.22
N VAL A 27 13.34 -15.51 -2.98
CA VAL A 27 12.97 -14.61 -1.90
C VAL A 27 12.59 -13.25 -2.44
N VAL A 28 11.36 -12.82 -2.16
CA VAL A 28 10.84 -11.51 -2.56
C VAL A 28 10.64 -10.62 -1.33
N GLY A 29 11.24 -9.44 -1.35
CA GLY A 29 11.03 -8.39 -0.35
C GLY A 29 10.08 -7.32 -0.88
N THR A 30 9.13 -6.87 -0.05
CA THR A 30 8.17 -5.81 -0.41
C THR A 30 8.46 -4.49 0.32
N GLY A 31 9.72 -4.25 0.64
CA GLY A 31 10.14 -3.08 1.41
C GLY A 31 10.00 -3.25 2.92
N GLY A 32 10.19 -2.15 3.64
CA GLY A 32 10.18 -2.14 5.11
C GLY A 32 11.42 -2.77 5.75
N TYR A 33 11.67 -2.43 7.01
CA TYR A 33 12.88 -2.88 7.73
C TYR A 33 12.91 -4.39 7.95
N ALA A 34 11.75 -5.05 8.04
CA ALA A 34 11.64 -6.48 8.30
C ALA A 34 12.13 -7.34 7.13
N SER A 35 11.99 -6.88 5.88
CA SER A 35 12.43 -7.60 4.69
C SER A 35 13.96 -7.61 4.53
N PHE A 36 14.64 -6.57 5.02
CA PHE A 36 16.07 -6.37 4.82
C PHE A 36 16.96 -7.56 5.23
N PRO A 37 16.87 -8.08 6.47
CA PRO A 37 17.77 -9.15 6.92
C PRO A 37 17.56 -10.46 6.13
N VAL A 38 16.32 -10.78 5.77
CA VAL A 38 16.00 -12.04 5.07
C VAL A 38 16.45 -11.96 3.61
N VAL A 39 16.09 -10.91 2.88
CA VAL A 39 16.50 -10.73 1.47
C VAL A 39 18.02 -10.65 1.36
N LYS A 40 18.68 -9.89 2.25
CA LYS A 40 20.14 -9.79 2.25
C LYS A 40 20.83 -11.13 2.55
N ALA A 41 20.26 -11.93 3.45
CA ALA A 41 20.80 -13.26 3.76
C ALA A 41 20.62 -14.22 2.58
N ALA A 42 19.47 -14.18 1.90
CA ALA A 42 19.18 -14.97 0.70
C ALA A 42 20.15 -14.62 -0.45
N ALA A 43 20.31 -13.34 -0.76
CA ALA A 43 21.26 -12.88 -1.78
C ALA A 43 22.71 -13.35 -1.49
N LYS A 44 23.15 -13.30 -0.23
CA LYS A 44 24.47 -13.82 0.17
C LYS A 44 24.64 -15.32 0.00
N ARG A 45 23.56 -16.07 -0.03
CA ARG A 45 23.54 -17.53 -0.22
C ARG A 45 23.39 -17.94 -1.68
N GLY A 46 23.27 -16.97 -2.60
CA GLY A 46 23.02 -17.24 -4.01
C GLY A 46 21.59 -17.72 -4.29
N ILE A 47 20.65 -17.53 -3.34
CA ILE A 47 19.24 -17.79 -3.58
C ILE A 47 18.70 -16.64 -4.43
N PRO A 48 17.95 -16.89 -5.51
CA PRO A 48 17.33 -15.86 -6.33
C PRO A 48 16.54 -14.86 -5.49
N THR A 49 16.72 -13.55 -5.76
CA THR A 49 16.14 -12.48 -4.95
C THR A 49 15.50 -11.40 -5.79
N ALA A 50 14.35 -10.92 -5.34
CA ALA A 50 13.73 -9.71 -5.87
C ALA A 50 13.29 -8.78 -4.72
N VAL A 51 13.19 -7.49 -5.02
CA VAL A 51 12.58 -6.52 -4.12
C VAL A 51 11.57 -5.67 -4.89
N HIS A 52 10.43 -5.40 -4.29
CA HIS A 52 9.40 -4.53 -4.86
C HIS A 52 9.32 -3.22 -4.08
N GLU A 53 9.30 -2.11 -4.82
CA GLU A 53 9.12 -0.75 -4.29
C GLU A 53 7.84 -0.13 -4.87
N SER A 54 6.91 0.16 -4.00
CA SER A 54 5.62 0.77 -4.37
C SER A 54 5.67 2.30 -4.44
N ASN A 55 6.68 2.91 -3.82
CA ASN A 55 6.82 4.37 -3.82
C ASN A 55 7.55 4.83 -5.08
N ALA A 56 7.20 6.02 -5.55
CA ALA A 56 7.91 6.67 -6.68
C ALA A 56 9.38 6.96 -6.32
N VAL A 57 9.64 7.33 -5.06
CA VAL A 57 11.00 7.51 -4.53
C VAL A 57 11.31 6.33 -3.59
N PRO A 58 12.36 5.54 -3.86
CA PRO A 58 12.64 4.35 -3.09
C PRO A 58 13.04 4.64 -1.66
N GLY A 59 12.49 3.84 -0.73
CA GLY A 59 12.91 3.85 0.65
C GLY A 59 14.34 3.32 0.85
N LEU A 60 14.97 3.67 1.98
CA LEU A 60 16.35 3.29 2.28
C LEU A 60 16.59 1.77 2.21
N THR A 61 15.62 0.98 2.67
CA THR A 61 15.69 -0.49 2.62
C THR A 61 15.83 -0.99 1.19
N THR A 62 14.92 -0.59 0.30
CA THR A 62 14.91 -1.00 -1.11
C THR A 62 16.16 -0.50 -1.82
N LYS A 63 16.54 0.77 -1.61
CA LYS A 63 17.77 1.34 -2.18
C LYS A 63 19.03 0.59 -1.74
N THR A 64 19.09 0.12 -0.51
CA THR A 64 20.25 -0.67 -0.03
C THR A 64 20.22 -2.10 -0.57
N LEU A 65 19.04 -2.73 -0.65
CA LEU A 65 18.88 -4.08 -1.17
C LEU A 65 19.11 -4.15 -2.69
N SER A 66 18.78 -3.11 -3.45
CA SER A 66 18.98 -3.09 -4.91
C SER A 66 20.42 -3.39 -5.34
N LYS A 67 21.39 -3.09 -4.47
CA LYS A 67 22.82 -3.38 -4.73
C LYS A 67 23.17 -4.86 -4.70
N VAL A 68 22.33 -5.69 -4.09
CA VAL A 68 22.65 -7.11 -3.84
C VAL A 68 21.61 -8.08 -4.37
N VAL A 69 20.40 -7.63 -4.71
CA VAL A 69 19.35 -8.48 -5.30
C VAL A 69 19.54 -8.63 -6.81
N ASP A 70 18.92 -9.65 -7.37
CA ASP A 70 18.95 -9.94 -8.80
C ASP A 70 17.98 -9.03 -9.56
N VAL A 71 16.81 -8.74 -9.00
CA VAL A 71 15.75 -7.93 -9.64
C VAL A 71 15.17 -6.90 -8.68
N VAL A 72 14.95 -5.69 -9.20
CA VAL A 72 14.22 -4.61 -8.53
C VAL A 72 12.93 -4.36 -9.30
N MET A 73 11.79 -4.66 -8.69
CA MET A 73 10.46 -4.38 -9.25
C MET A 73 9.98 -3.02 -8.73
N VAL A 74 9.46 -2.18 -9.60
CA VAL A 74 9.00 -0.83 -9.22
C VAL A 74 7.57 -0.56 -9.71
N GLY A 75 6.87 0.29 -8.97
CA GLY A 75 5.52 0.72 -9.31
C GLY A 75 5.47 1.73 -10.47
N PHE A 76 6.56 2.49 -10.69
CA PHE A 76 6.60 3.62 -11.62
C PHE A 76 7.88 3.61 -12.46
N GLU A 77 7.77 3.98 -13.75
CA GLU A 77 8.93 4.05 -14.64
C GLU A 77 9.98 5.06 -14.16
N GLU A 78 9.54 6.19 -13.61
CA GLU A 78 10.39 7.26 -13.11
C GLU A 78 11.30 6.79 -11.98
N SER A 79 10.88 5.76 -11.24
CA SER A 79 11.66 5.18 -10.16
C SER A 79 12.97 4.55 -10.62
N ARG A 80 13.08 4.17 -11.89
CA ARG A 80 14.28 3.54 -12.48
C ARG A 80 15.54 4.39 -12.30
N SER A 81 15.40 5.70 -12.41
CA SER A 81 16.51 6.64 -12.28
C SER A 81 17.15 6.73 -10.89
N HIS A 82 16.47 6.18 -9.87
CA HIS A 82 16.96 6.19 -8.49
C HIS A 82 17.91 5.04 -8.15
N TYR A 83 18.14 4.10 -9.07
CA TYR A 83 18.95 2.90 -8.83
C TYR A 83 20.27 2.96 -9.60
N ASP A 84 21.35 2.48 -8.98
CA ASP A 84 22.70 2.51 -9.54
C ASP A 84 22.83 1.58 -10.78
N ASP A 85 22.01 0.52 -10.84
CA ASP A 85 21.95 -0.42 -11.97
C ASP A 85 20.51 -0.48 -12.53
N PRO A 86 20.18 0.37 -13.51
CA PRO A 86 18.86 0.37 -14.15
C PRO A 86 18.52 -0.93 -14.90
N GLY A 87 19.53 -1.74 -15.27
CA GLY A 87 19.35 -3.02 -15.95
C GLY A 87 18.64 -4.07 -15.09
N LYS A 88 18.71 -3.95 -13.76
CA LYS A 88 17.99 -4.80 -12.83
C LYS A 88 16.55 -4.36 -12.54
N VAL A 89 16.17 -3.15 -13.01
CA VAL A 89 14.88 -2.56 -12.68
C VAL A 89 13.83 -2.98 -13.71
N VAL A 90 12.74 -3.57 -13.21
CA VAL A 90 11.57 -3.97 -13.99
C VAL A 90 10.36 -3.20 -13.48
N VAL A 91 9.66 -2.53 -14.38
CA VAL A 91 8.40 -1.84 -14.03
C VAL A 91 7.26 -2.85 -14.06
N THR A 92 6.75 -3.18 -12.89
CA THR A 92 5.66 -4.16 -12.71
C THR A 92 4.33 -3.51 -12.35
N GLY A 93 4.33 -2.22 -12.03
CA GLY A 93 3.22 -1.61 -11.34
C GLY A 93 3.15 -2.07 -9.87
N THR A 94 2.13 -1.61 -9.16
CA THR A 94 1.83 -2.08 -7.80
C THR A 94 0.92 -3.30 -7.89
N PRO A 95 1.27 -4.45 -7.31
CA PRO A 95 0.43 -5.65 -7.34
C PRO A 95 -0.94 -5.39 -6.69
N VAL A 96 -1.99 -5.80 -7.37
CA VAL A 96 -3.37 -5.74 -6.88
C VAL A 96 -3.98 -7.14 -6.85
N ARG A 97 -4.99 -7.33 -6.02
CA ARG A 97 -5.72 -8.61 -5.95
C ARG A 97 -6.48 -8.84 -7.25
N THR A 98 -6.57 -10.09 -7.67
CA THR A 98 -7.29 -10.49 -8.89
C THR A 98 -8.78 -10.14 -8.85
N ASP A 99 -9.35 -9.99 -7.66
CA ASP A 99 -10.76 -9.60 -7.46
C ASP A 99 -11.10 -8.25 -8.10
N PHE A 100 -10.12 -7.35 -8.25
CA PHE A 100 -10.32 -6.07 -8.95
C PHE A 100 -10.67 -6.22 -10.43
N PHE A 101 -10.44 -7.39 -11.03
CA PHE A 101 -10.73 -7.66 -12.44
C PHE A 101 -11.97 -8.54 -12.65
N ARG A 102 -12.69 -8.89 -11.56
CA ARG A 102 -13.86 -9.78 -11.63
C ARG A 102 -15.12 -9.09 -12.13
N TYR A 103 -15.22 -7.79 -11.91
CA TYR A 103 -16.45 -7.03 -12.17
C TYR A 103 -16.24 -6.03 -13.30
N THR A 104 -17.20 -5.95 -14.19
CA THR A 104 -17.37 -4.78 -15.05
C THR A 104 -17.89 -3.60 -14.22
N ARG A 105 -17.74 -2.37 -14.74
CA ARG A 105 -18.29 -1.18 -14.08
C ARG A 105 -19.79 -1.32 -13.79
N LYS A 106 -20.54 -1.90 -14.72
CA LYS A 106 -22.00 -2.09 -14.60
C LYS A 106 -22.34 -3.04 -13.45
N GLU A 107 -21.67 -4.18 -13.37
CA GLU A 107 -21.86 -5.17 -12.32
C GLU A 107 -21.49 -4.63 -10.94
N ALA A 108 -20.35 -3.94 -10.84
CA ALA A 108 -19.91 -3.32 -9.58
C ALA A 108 -20.90 -2.26 -9.08
N ARG A 109 -21.45 -1.42 -9.98
CA ARG A 109 -22.49 -0.45 -9.61
C ARG A 109 -23.77 -1.13 -9.14
N ALA A 110 -24.19 -2.19 -9.80
CA ALA A 110 -25.38 -2.95 -9.41
C ALA A 110 -25.20 -3.60 -8.02
N GLU A 111 -24.02 -4.15 -7.74
CA GLU A 111 -23.70 -4.74 -6.42
C GLU A 111 -23.70 -3.69 -5.30
N LEU A 112 -23.25 -2.47 -5.61
CA LEU A 112 -23.31 -1.33 -4.69
C LEU A 112 -24.71 -0.70 -4.57
N GLY A 113 -25.71 -1.19 -5.29
CA GLY A 113 -27.06 -0.63 -5.30
C GLY A 113 -27.20 0.73 -6.01
N LEU A 114 -26.21 1.11 -6.84
CA LEU A 114 -26.20 2.37 -7.56
C LEU A 114 -27.03 2.24 -8.85
N THR A 115 -28.27 2.73 -8.81
CA THR A 115 -29.26 2.54 -9.89
C THR A 115 -29.32 3.66 -10.91
N ASP A 116 -28.71 4.80 -10.62
CA ASP A 116 -28.64 5.97 -11.52
C ASP A 116 -27.25 6.14 -12.15
N ASP A 117 -27.08 7.14 -13.01
CA ASP A 117 -25.81 7.40 -13.73
C ASP A 117 -24.92 8.43 -13.05
N ARG A 118 -25.26 8.91 -11.84
CA ARG A 118 -24.40 9.85 -11.12
C ARG A 118 -22.99 9.27 -10.94
N PRO A 119 -21.95 10.11 -11.01
CA PRO A 119 -20.59 9.68 -10.73
C PRO A 119 -20.46 9.06 -9.33
N LEU A 120 -19.55 8.12 -9.17
CA LEU A 120 -19.14 7.60 -7.85
C LEU A 120 -17.78 8.17 -7.49
N VAL A 121 -17.73 8.83 -6.36
CA VAL A 121 -16.48 9.30 -5.71
C VAL A 121 -16.11 8.31 -4.61
N LEU A 122 -14.85 7.89 -4.58
CA LEU A 122 -14.29 7.10 -3.50
C LEU A 122 -13.17 7.89 -2.84
N SER A 123 -13.29 8.16 -1.54
CA SER A 123 -12.25 8.81 -0.76
C SER A 123 -11.71 7.87 0.33
N VAL A 124 -10.39 7.68 0.36
CA VAL A 124 -9.71 6.84 1.34
C VAL A 124 -8.36 7.44 1.73
N TRP A 125 -8.03 7.35 3.04
CA TRP A 125 -6.82 7.94 3.61
C TRP A 125 -5.94 6.89 4.28
N GLY A 126 -5.83 5.70 3.65
CA GLY A 126 -5.06 4.56 4.16
C GLY A 126 -5.82 3.73 5.20
N SER A 127 -5.20 2.63 5.63
CA SER A 127 -5.83 1.58 6.45
C SER A 127 -6.19 2.00 7.88
N LEU A 128 -5.56 3.04 8.41
CA LEU A 128 -5.82 3.56 9.75
C LEU A 128 -6.78 4.75 9.76
N GLY A 129 -7.06 5.32 8.58
CA GLY A 129 -7.72 6.61 8.45
C GLY A 129 -6.76 7.77 8.77
N ALA A 130 -7.26 8.99 8.69
CA ALA A 130 -6.56 10.21 9.10
C ALA A 130 -7.58 11.19 9.67
N GLU A 131 -7.54 11.46 10.96
CA GLU A 131 -8.55 12.24 11.68
C GLU A 131 -8.83 13.59 11.00
N VAL A 132 -7.78 14.36 10.70
CA VAL A 132 -7.92 15.67 10.03
C VAL A 132 -8.60 15.54 8.66
N MET A 133 -8.22 14.52 7.88
CA MET A 133 -8.81 14.29 6.56
C MET A 133 -10.25 13.80 6.66
N ASN A 134 -10.56 13.00 7.68
CA ASN A 134 -11.93 12.54 7.94
C ASN A 134 -12.85 13.72 8.30
N CYS A 135 -12.39 14.66 9.13
CA CYS A 135 -13.15 15.86 9.46
C CYS A 135 -13.41 16.72 8.22
N GLN A 136 -12.39 16.98 7.42
CA GLN A 136 -12.53 17.75 6.17
C GLN A 136 -13.48 17.05 5.19
N MET A 137 -13.41 15.71 5.12
CA MET A 137 -14.28 14.95 4.24
C MET A 137 -15.74 14.97 4.72
N ALA A 138 -15.98 14.94 6.03
CA ALA A 138 -17.34 15.09 6.58
C ALA A 138 -17.95 16.44 6.19
N GLU A 139 -17.17 17.54 6.26
CA GLU A 139 -17.61 18.86 5.79
C GLU A 139 -17.89 18.87 4.28
N CYS A 140 -17.03 18.23 3.49
CA CYS A 140 -17.19 18.08 2.04
C CYS A 140 -18.49 17.35 1.70
N ILE A 141 -18.72 16.18 2.31
CA ILE A 141 -19.94 15.38 2.10
C ILE A 141 -21.18 16.17 2.52
N ALA A 142 -21.11 16.94 3.61
CA ALA A 142 -22.23 17.79 4.03
C ALA A 142 -22.55 18.88 2.99
N LEU A 143 -21.55 19.46 2.32
CA LEU A 143 -21.75 20.40 1.22
C LEU A 143 -22.35 19.70 0.00
N GLU A 144 -21.85 18.55 -0.38
CA GLU A 144 -22.37 17.73 -1.49
C GLU A 144 -23.85 17.42 -1.32
N CYS A 145 -24.27 17.02 -0.12
CA CYS A 145 -25.68 16.75 0.19
C CYS A 145 -26.56 18.01 0.07
N ARG A 146 -26.06 19.16 0.53
CA ARG A 146 -26.78 20.45 0.40
C ARG A 146 -26.97 20.88 -1.05
N ASP A 147 -26.02 20.52 -1.92
CA ASP A 147 -26.07 20.80 -3.36
C ASP A 147 -26.88 19.75 -4.15
N GLY A 148 -27.66 18.93 -3.45
CA GLY A 148 -28.52 17.91 -4.07
C GLY A 148 -27.82 16.62 -4.42
N ALA A 149 -26.70 16.31 -3.79
CA ALA A 149 -25.91 15.09 -3.95
C ALA A 149 -25.62 14.77 -5.43
N PRO A 150 -24.82 15.57 -6.14
CA PRO A 150 -24.60 15.43 -7.59
C PRO A 150 -23.86 14.14 -7.97
N PHE A 151 -23.30 13.43 -6.97
CA PHE A 151 -22.63 12.13 -7.12
C PHE A 151 -22.85 11.26 -5.89
N HIS A 152 -22.58 9.96 -6.04
CA HIS A 152 -22.50 9.03 -4.91
C HIS A 152 -21.11 9.17 -4.27
N HIS A 153 -21.06 9.14 -2.95
CA HIS A 153 -19.79 9.20 -2.23
C HIS A 153 -19.64 8.02 -1.26
N ILE A 154 -18.53 7.28 -1.40
CA ILE A 154 -18.12 6.25 -0.45
C ILE A 154 -16.84 6.73 0.23
N HIS A 155 -16.87 6.86 1.55
CA HIS A 155 -15.73 7.29 2.34
C HIS A 155 -15.19 6.19 3.25
N GLY A 156 -13.91 5.86 3.07
CA GLY A 156 -13.18 4.94 3.93
C GLY A 156 -12.58 5.65 5.15
N ALA A 157 -13.36 5.84 6.21
CA ALA A 157 -12.94 6.56 7.42
C ALA A 157 -11.97 5.79 8.34
N GLY A 158 -11.74 4.49 8.08
CA GLY A 158 -10.88 3.66 8.94
C GLY A 158 -11.49 3.43 10.31
N ARG A 159 -10.68 3.51 11.38
CA ARG A 159 -11.15 3.28 12.76
C ARG A 159 -11.95 4.45 13.33
N ASP A 160 -11.78 5.65 12.79
CA ASP A 160 -12.37 6.89 13.31
C ASP A 160 -13.71 7.23 12.64
N TYR A 161 -14.40 6.22 12.08
CA TYR A 161 -15.66 6.40 11.36
C TYR A 161 -16.75 7.09 12.20
N ARG A 162 -16.75 6.91 13.54
CA ARG A 162 -17.73 7.52 14.44
C ARG A 162 -17.66 9.04 14.42
N ALA A 163 -16.46 9.60 14.43
CA ALA A 163 -16.29 11.06 14.37
C ALA A 163 -16.88 11.65 13.07
N VAL A 164 -16.78 10.91 11.95
CA VAL A 164 -17.40 11.31 10.68
C VAL A 164 -18.92 11.25 10.75
N LEU A 165 -19.48 10.17 11.32
CA LEU A 165 -20.91 10.02 11.53
C LEU A 165 -21.48 11.10 12.44
N ASP A 166 -20.84 11.38 13.57
CA ASP A 166 -21.26 12.41 14.52
C ASP A 166 -21.27 13.79 13.86
N ALA A 167 -20.26 14.11 13.04
CA ALA A 167 -20.20 15.35 12.28
C ALA A 167 -21.32 15.47 11.24
N LEU A 168 -21.64 14.38 10.52
CA LEU A 168 -22.75 14.34 9.55
C LEU A 168 -24.12 14.42 10.24
N GLN A 169 -24.33 13.72 11.36
CA GLN A 169 -25.55 13.80 12.16
C GLN A 169 -25.78 15.22 12.71
N GLY A 170 -24.71 15.85 13.20
CA GLY A 170 -24.78 17.24 13.66
C GLY A 170 -25.15 18.24 12.56
N SER A 171 -24.92 17.89 11.29
CA SER A 171 -25.33 18.69 10.12
C SER A 171 -26.76 18.39 9.63
N GLY A 172 -27.47 17.43 10.22
CA GLY A 172 -28.82 17.02 9.83
C GLY A 172 -28.87 16.15 8.56
N LEU A 173 -27.75 15.55 8.14
CA LEU A 173 -27.59 14.85 6.86
C LEU A 173 -27.32 13.34 7.03
N ALA A 174 -27.49 12.78 8.22
CA ALA A 174 -27.15 11.38 8.49
C ALA A 174 -28.03 10.34 7.76
N ASP A 175 -29.15 10.76 7.20
CA ASP A 175 -30.16 9.89 6.55
C ASP A 175 -30.13 9.98 5.01
N HIS A 176 -29.05 10.50 4.42
CA HIS A 176 -28.91 10.68 2.96
C HIS A 176 -27.96 9.68 2.29
#